data_4e0c3608a8bfc60d7ddd085cbdb2212a
#
_entry.id   4e0c3608a8bfc60d7ddd085cbdb2212a
#
_cell.length_a   1.000
_cell.length_b   1.000
_cell.length_c   1.000
_cell.angle_alpha   90.00
_cell.angle_beta   90.00
_cell.angle_gamma   90.00
#
_symmetry.space_group_name_H-M   'P 1'
#
loop_
_entity.id
_entity.type
_entity.pdbx_description
1 polymer ?
#
loop_
_entity_poly.entity_id
_entity_poly.type
_entity_poly.pdbx_seq_one_letter_code
_entity_poly.pdbx_strand_id
1 'polypeptide(L)'
;RDTDRSRGLGDVYKRQGAANIRPGEEESLSSRRELLRNAEKLREALDAAYEALYGGEGSAAEQAGEASAWTERAAALAPELDEALAEIEQARSNIEDAAERLRDFREGLDFSPGEYDALETRLSQLRRLEKKYGRDEAGLAELLESAQRGLEELDSSAERRAQLEAELAKRKKAAYNSAKELSKLRKAAGEELRERIELGLRELSMPSVRFEAEIVPMQGEPGFDESGMDEVRFLMSANAGETPGRISKIASGGELARIMLVMKDVLSERDGVPAMVFDEIDEGVSGIAAQRVAEKLARLARKKQVICVTHLPQIAAMADTHFLIEKTERDGRTYTKVTPLEREGRIRELARLHGGDNVTETTLASAAEQLDAAYKYKGGL
;
A
#
# COMPACT_ATOMS: atom_id res chain seq x y z
N ARG A 1 10.86 17.08 17.95
CA ARG A 1 11.87 17.46 16.90
C ARG A 1 11.20 18.12 15.67
N ASP A 2 9.96 17.75 15.30
CA ASP A 2 9.27 18.37 14.15
C ASP A 2 8.65 19.74 14.46
N THR A 3 8.22 19.95 15.70
CA THR A 3 7.68 21.24 16.15
C THR A 3 8.71 22.36 16.20
N ASP A 4 9.99 22.06 16.46
CA ASP A 4 11.06 23.06 16.47
C ASP A 4 11.51 23.46 15.06
N ARG A 5 11.46 22.54 14.09
CA ARG A 5 11.67 22.85 12.66
C ARG A 5 10.54 23.71 12.09
N SER A 6 9.28 23.40 12.43
CA SER A 6 8.11 24.17 12.02
C SER A 6 8.12 25.60 12.59
N ARG A 7 8.53 25.78 13.86
CA ARG A 7 8.70 27.13 14.45
C ARG A 7 9.82 27.91 13.79
N GLY A 8 10.96 27.26 13.47
CA GLY A 8 12.06 27.90 12.77
C GLY A 8 11.69 28.36 11.36
N LEU A 9 10.95 27.55 10.60
CA LEU A 9 10.46 27.91 9.27
C LEU A 9 9.38 29.00 9.34
N GLY A 10 8.44 28.95 10.29
CA GLY A 10 7.42 29.97 10.49
C GLY A 10 8.00 31.35 10.89
N ASP A 11 9.09 31.39 11.67
CA ASP A 11 9.79 32.63 12.01
C ASP A 11 10.56 33.22 10.82
N VAL A 12 11.08 32.35 9.96
CA VAL A 12 11.69 32.73 8.68
C VAL A 12 10.64 33.38 7.78
N TYR A 13 9.46 32.78 7.63
CA TYR A 13 8.36 33.28 6.81
C TYR A 13 7.79 34.61 7.30
N LYS A 14 7.57 34.81 8.61
CA LYS A 14 7.07 36.07 9.19
C LYS A 14 8.03 37.24 9.07
N ARG A 15 9.35 36.99 9.06
CA ARG A 15 10.38 38.03 8.88
C ARG A 15 10.72 38.30 7.41
N GLN A 16 10.37 37.40 6.51
CA GLN A 16 10.64 37.47 5.07
C GLN A 16 9.60 38.19 4.24
N GLY A 17 8.42 38.52 4.78
CA GLY A 17 7.45 39.39 4.13
C GLY A 17 8.00 40.79 3.82
N ALA A 18 9.19 41.14 4.37
CA ALA A 18 9.93 42.37 4.12
C ALA A 18 11.14 42.18 3.19
N ALA A 19 11.52 40.99 2.79
CA ALA A 19 12.78 40.74 2.09
C ALA A 19 12.52 40.13 0.69
N ASN A 20 11.97 40.95 -0.21
CA ASN A 20 12.01 40.67 -1.63
C ASN A 20 13.44 40.89 -2.10
N ILE A 21 14.34 39.93 -1.88
CA ILE A 21 15.76 40.03 -2.29
C ILE A 21 15.78 39.82 -3.80
N ARG A 22 16.36 40.79 -4.50
CA ARG A 22 16.55 40.74 -5.95
C ARG A 22 18.03 40.50 -6.29
N PRO A 23 18.38 39.63 -7.20
CA PRO A 23 19.76 39.47 -7.63
C PRO A 23 20.36 40.82 -8.09
N GLY A 24 21.54 41.20 -7.57
CA GLY A 24 22.18 42.47 -7.84
C GLY A 24 21.63 43.68 -7.06
N GLU A 25 20.77 43.41 -6.05
CA GLU A 25 20.18 44.48 -5.21
C GLU A 25 21.26 45.19 -4.40
N GLU A 26 22.22 44.48 -3.79
CA GLU A 26 23.30 45.07 -3.00
C GLU A 26 24.19 46.01 -3.82
N GLU A 27 24.55 45.58 -5.04
CA GLU A 27 25.37 46.39 -5.95
C GLU A 27 24.64 47.66 -6.35
N SER A 28 23.37 47.55 -6.75
CA SER A 28 22.52 48.70 -7.10
C SER A 28 22.33 49.67 -5.95
N LEU A 29 22.01 49.16 -4.74
CA LEU A 29 21.82 49.98 -3.54
C LEU A 29 23.14 50.63 -3.09
N SER A 30 24.26 49.91 -3.20
CA SER A 30 25.58 50.45 -2.85
C SER A 30 26.02 51.56 -3.79
N SER A 31 25.82 51.41 -5.09
CA SER A 31 26.09 52.42 -6.08
C SER A 31 25.23 53.69 -5.85
N ARG A 32 23.93 53.49 -5.58
CA ARG A 32 23.02 54.61 -5.27
C ARG A 32 23.40 55.31 -3.97
N ARG A 33 23.80 54.55 -2.92
CA ARG A 33 24.31 55.11 -1.66
C ARG A 33 25.56 55.96 -1.85
N GLU A 34 26.54 55.54 -2.69
CA GLU A 34 27.74 56.33 -2.97
C GLU A 34 27.39 57.63 -3.66
N LEU A 35 26.47 57.64 -4.64
CA LEU A 35 25.96 58.86 -5.25
C LEU A 35 25.35 59.80 -4.22
N LEU A 36 24.46 59.27 -3.33
CA LEU A 36 23.81 60.09 -2.30
C LEU A 36 24.83 60.64 -1.25
N ARG A 37 25.81 59.83 -0.87
CA ARG A 37 26.89 60.27 0.06
C ARG A 37 27.70 61.45 -0.46
N ASN A 38 27.89 61.52 -1.76
CA ASN A 38 28.65 62.60 -2.39
C ASN A 38 27.74 63.70 -2.99
N ALA A 39 26.43 63.59 -2.71
CA ALA A 39 25.39 64.42 -3.32
C ALA A 39 25.61 65.91 -3.18
N GLU A 40 25.94 66.34 -1.98
CA GLU A 40 26.15 67.77 -1.69
C GLU A 40 27.37 68.33 -2.47
N LYS A 41 28.45 67.57 -2.47
CA LYS A 41 29.63 67.92 -3.28
C LYS A 41 29.40 67.89 -4.76
N LEU A 42 28.63 66.90 -5.21
CA LEU A 42 28.31 66.77 -6.64
C LEU A 42 27.35 67.87 -7.08
N ARG A 43 26.40 68.24 -6.26
CA ARG A 43 25.48 69.35 -6.54
C ARG A 43 26.27 70.70 -6.58
N GLU A 44 27.13 70.96 -5.59
CA GLU A 44 27.98 72.15 -5.56
C GLU A 44 28.89 72.26 -6.81
N ALA A 45 29.47 71.10 -7.24
CA ALA A 45 30.31 71.09 -8.44
C ALA A 45 29.53 71.33 -9.73
N LEU A 46 28.30 70.72 -9.83
CA LEU A 46 27.42 70.92 -10.97
C LEU A 46 26.88 72.33 -11.06
N ASP A 47 26.47 72.91 -9.91
CA ASP A 47 26.01 74.28 -9.85
C ASP A 47 27.17 75.25 -10.28
N ALA A 48 28.40 75.06 -9.74
CA ALA A 48 29.54 75.85 -10.12
C ALA A 48 29.89 75.73 -11.63
N ALA A 49 29.84 74.49 -12.18
CA ALA A 49 30.10 74.27 -13.58
C ALA A 49 29.03 74.92 -14.50
N TYR A 50 27.77 74.81 -14.12
CA TYR A 50 26.63 75.37 -14.85
C TYR A 50 26.70 76.90 -14.84
N GLU A 51 26.99 77.55 -13.68
CA GLU A 51 27.14 78.98 -13.53
C GLU A 51 28.34 79.50 -14.40
N ALA A 52 29.47 78.78 -14.43
CA ALA A 52 30.59 79.11 -15.22
C ALA A 52 30.33 79.02 -16.73
N LEU A 53 29.53 78.05 -17.19
CA LEU A 53 29.20 77.85 -18.60
C LEU A 53 28.07 78.75 -19.08
N TYR A 54 26.99 78.91 -18.27
CA TYR A 54 25.78 79.57 -18.78
C TYR A 54 25.05 80.47 -17.79
N GLY A 55 24.91 80.10 -16.51
CA GLY A 55 24.02 80.81 -15.56
C GLY A 55 24.61 82.06 -14.91
N GLY A 56 25.90 82.20 -14.85
CA GLY A 56 26.57 83.30 -14.18
C GLY A 56 26.85 84.53 -15.07
N GLU A 57 26.99 85.68 -14.41
CA GLU A 57 27.47 86.94 -15.05
C GLU A 57 28.90 86.75 -15.59
N GLY A 58 29.10 86.98 -16.88
CA GLY A 58 30.40 86.76 -17.51
C GLY A 58 30.60 85.25 -17.84
N SER A 59 29.55 84.44 -18.01
CA SER A 59 29.60 83.05 -18.37
C SER A 59 30.27 82.81 -19.76
N ALA A 60 30.78 81.58 -19.95
CA ALA A 60 31.44 81.24 -21.23
C ALA A 60 30.51 81.41 -22.43
N ALA A 61 29.23 81.14 -22.33
CA ALA A 61 28.27 81.37 -23.37
C ALA A 61 28.06 82.88 -23.67
N GLU A 62 28.04 83.74 -22.60
CA GLU A 62 27.90 85.15 -22.76
C GLU A 62 29.15 85.74 -23.41
N GLN A 63 30.34 85.36 -22.96
CA GLN A 63 31.61 85.75 -23.54
C GLN A 63 31.76 85.31 -25.01
N ALA A 64 31.38 84.11 -25.31
CA ALA A 64 31.39 83.61 -26.71
C ALA A 64 30.38 84.35 -27.59
N GLY A 65 29.20 84.72 -27.05
CA GLY A 65 28.23 85.56 -27.72
C GLY A 65 28.73 86.95 -28.02
N GLU A 66 29.44 87.62 -27.05
CA GLU A 66 30.07 88.90 -27.27
C GLU A 66 31.22 88.82 -28.29
N ALA A 67 32.04 87.76 -28.23
CA ALA A 67 33.14 87.55 -29.20
C ALA A 67 32.55 87.32 -30.62
N SER A 68 31.46 86.53 -30.78
CA SER A 68 30.77 86.35 -32.05
C SER A 68 30.26 87.67 -32.61
N ALA A 69 29.60 88.53 -31.79
CA ALA A 69 29.11 89.83 -32.23
C ALA A 69 30.17 90.78 -32.70
N TRP A 70 31.33 90.79 -32.02
CA TRP A 70 32.50 91.58 -32.49
C TRP A 70 33.17 91.03 -33.70
N THR A 71 33.30 89.71 -33.83
CA THR A 71 33.84 89.02 -35.02
C THR A 71 32.93 89.17 -36.26
N GLU A 72 31.64 89.16 -36.11
CA GLU A 72 30.69 89.40 -37.19
C GLU A 72 30.86 90.82 -37.76
N ARG A 73 31.04 91.80 -36.89
CA ARG A 73 31.31 93.18 -37.35
C ARG A 73 32.66 93.29 -38.09
N ALA A 74 33.63 92.51 -37.66
CA ALA A 74 34.93 92.49 -38.34
C ALA A 74 34.89 91.75 -39.67
N ALA A 75 34.17 90.64 -39.76
CA ALA A 75 33.98 89.83 -40.97
C ALA A 75 33.21 90.58 -42.06
N ALA A 76 32.32 91.51 -41.70
CA ALA A 76 31.65 92.39 -42.61
C ALA A 76 32.67 93.37 -43.36
N LEU A 77 33.86 93.55 -42.79
CA LEU A 77 34.94 94.37 -43.41
C LEU A 77 36.08 93.53 -43.99
N ALA A 78 36.24 92.27 -43.53
CA ALA A 78 37.32 91.36 -43.93
C ALA A 78 36.72 89.88 -44.00
N PRO A 79 36.29 89.44 -45.15
CA PRO A 79 35.65 88.12 -45.36
C PRO A 79 36.52 86.93 -44.92
N GLU A 80 37.82 87.12 -44.81
CA GLU A 80 38.76 86.11 -44.33
C GLU A 80 38.52 85.72 -42.86
N LEU A 81 37.67 86.45 -42.17
CA LEU A 81 37.24 86.15 -40.79
C LEU A 81 35.97 85.29 -40.64
N ASP A 82 35.30 84.94 -41.74
CA ASP A 82 34.09 84.13 -41.74
C ASP A 82 34.29 82.73 -41.12
N GLU A 83 35.46 82.12 -41.35
CA GLU A 83 35.85 80.87 -40.73
C GLU A 83 36.00 80.97 -39.20
N ALA A 84 36.66 82.05 -38.74
CA ALA A 84 36.76 82.29 -37.34
C ALA A 84 35.43 82.60 -36.64
N LEU A 85 34.48 83.24 -37.33
CA LEU A 85 33.17 83.50 -36.81
C LEU A 85 32.41 82.19 -36.66
N ALA A 86 32.43 81.24 -37.69
CA ALA A 86 31.79 79.94 -37.64
C ALA A 86 32.36 79.09 -36.49
N GLU A 87 33.68 79.14 -36.24
CA GLU A 87 34.31 78.43 -35.11
C GLU A 87 33.81 78.94 -33.73
N ILE A 88 33.66 80.28 -33.55
CA ILE A 88 33.13 80.87 -32.33
C ILE A 88 31.65 80.49 -32.12
N GLU A 89 30.84 80.53 -33.16
CA GLU A 89 29.44 80.12 -33.10
C GLU A 89 29.29 78.65 -32.74
N GLN A 90 30.09 77.77 -33.34
CA GLN A 90 30.14 76.40 -33.00
C GLN A 90 30.59 76.16 -31.56
N ALA A 91 31.59 76.86 -31.07
CA ALA A 91 32.06 76.79 -29.67
C ALA A 91 30.92 77.20 -28.73
N ARG A 92 30.21 78.30 -29.01
CA ARG A 92 29.04 78.70 -28.24
C ARG A 92 27.93 77.63 -28.18
N SER A 93 27.58 77.04 -29.31
CA SER A 93 26.60 75.96 -29.34
C SER A 93 27.05 74.78 -28.48
N ASN A 94 28.31 74.38 -28.55
CA ASN A 94 28.86 73.30 -27.73
C ASN A 94 28.84 73.62 -26.23
N ILE A 95 29.03 74.87 -25.84
CA ILE A 95 28.97 75.35 -24.45
C ILE A 95 27.49 75.24 -23.97
N GLU A 96 26.51 75.69 -24.75
CA GLU A 96 25.11 75.64 -24.45
C GLU A 96 24.62 74.18 -24.28
N ASP A 97 24.97 73.26 -25.20
CA ASP A 97 24.68 71.83 -25.15
C ASP A 97 25.28 71.17 -23.88
N ALA A 98 26.55 71.58 -23.48
CA ALA A 98 27.18 71.08 -22.27
C ALA A 98 26.43 71.52 -21.05
N ALA A 99 26.07 72.81 -21.00
CA ALA A 99 25.31 73.37 -19.87
C ALA A 99 23.94 72.74 -19.71
N GLU A 100 23.23 72.44 -20.80
CA GLU A 100 21.94 71.74 -20.79
C GLU A 100 22.07 70.32 -20.20
N ARG A 101 23.09 69.55 -20.60
CA ARG A 101 23.38 68.24 -20.06
C ARG A 101 23.68 68.24 -18.54
N LEU A 102 24.43 69.25 -18.09
CA LEU A 102 24.71 69.41 -16.63
C LEU A 102 23.44 69.74 -15.87
N ARG A 103 22.59 70.60 -16.40
CA ARG A 103 21.31 70.96 -15.78
C ARG A 103 20.40 69.75 -15.70
N ASP A 104 20.19 69.02 -16.78
CA ASP A 104 19.34 67.84 -16.84
C ASP A 104 19.79 66.75 -15.86
N PHE A 105 21.11 66.52 -15.78
CA PHE A 105 21.70 65.62 -14.80
C PHE A 105 21.43 66.08 -13.35
N ARG A 106 21.58 67.36 -13.07
CA ARG A 106 21.32 67.98 -11.76
C ARG A 106 19.82 67.82 -11.36
N GLU A 107 18.90 68.09 -12.29
CA GLU A 107 17.44 67.95 -12.05
C GLU A 107 17.04 66.48 -11.82
N GLY A 108 17.72 65.54 -12.45
CA GLY A 108 17.56 64.12 -12.25
C GLY A 108 18.10 63.58 -10.92
N LEU A 109 18.90 64.40 -10.19
CA LEU A 109 19.42 64.09 -8.85
C LEU A 109 18.37 64.48 -7.78
N ASP A 110 17.31 63.69 -7.63
CA ASP A 110 16.34 63.84 -6.54
C ASP A 110 16.91 63.27 -5.23
N PHE A 111 17.32 64.14 -4.32
CA PHE A 111 17.90 63.79 -3.03
C PHE A 111 16.86 64.00 -1.92
N SER A 112 16.09 62.96 -1.65
CA SER A 112 15.23 62.94 -0.46
C SER A 112 16.06 62.53 0.76
N PRO A 113 16.09 63.34 1.86
CA PRO A 113 16.82 62.99 3.08
C PRO A 113 16.45 61.63 3.66
N GLY A 114 15.21 61.15 3.45
CA GLY A 114 14.75 59.81 3.89
C GLY A 114 15.23 58.65 2.99
N GLU A 115 15.71 58.94 1.76
CA GLU A 115 16.16 57.91 0.84
C GLU A 115 17.47 57.25 1.30
N TYR A 116 18.43 58.08 1.80
CA TYR A 116 19.70 57.57 2.33
C TYR A 116 19.49 56.62 3.51
N ASP A 117 18.63 57.00 4.47
CA ASP A 117 18.31 56.16 5.64
C ASP A 117 17.63 54.88 5.25
N ALA A 118 16.72 54.93 4.26
CA ALA A 118 16.05 53.74 3.73
C ALA A 118 17.04 52.75 3.07
N LEU A 119 17.99 53.28 2.27
CA LEU A 119 19.06 52.50 1.64
C LEU A 119 20.00 51.87 2.66
N GLU A 120 20.46 52.62 3.66
CA GLU A 120 21.30 52.09 4.73
C GLU A 120 20.61 50.99 5.53
N THR A 121 19.31 51.19 5.84
CA THR A 121 18.51 50.17 6.51
C THR A 121 18.41 48.90 5.68
N ARG A 122 18.14 49.03 4.38
CA ARG A 122 18.00 47.91 3.47
C ARG A 122 19.31 47.12 3.28
N LEU A 123 20.43 47.84 3.05
CA LEU A 123 21.77 47.26 2.97
C LEU A 123 22.14 46.50 4.26
N SER A 124 21.85 47.10 5.42
CA SER A 124 22.10 46.49 6.72
C SER A 124 21.28 45.18 6.88
N GLN A 125 20.02 45.17 6.42
CA GLN A 125 19.18 43.96 6.43
C GLN A 125 19.75 42.85 5.53
N LEU A 126 20.16 43.17 4.29
CA LEU A 126 20.78 42.24 3.36
C LEU A 126 22.03 41.60 3.95
N ARG A 127 23.00 42.42 4.41
CA ARG A 127 24.25 41.95 5.02
C ARG A 127 24.05 41.12 6.27
N ARG A 128 23.04 41.46 7.08
CA ARG A 128 22.66 40.65 8.24
C ARG A 128 22.14 39.28 7.84
N LEU A 129 21.34 39.17 6.75
CA LEU A 129 20.85 37.93 6.22
C LEU A 129 21.97 37.07 5.62
N GLU A 130 22.86 37.67 4.82
CA GLU A 130 24.06 37.02 4.28
C GLU A 130 24.94 36.42 5.36
N LYS A 131 25.26 37.24 6.39
CA LYS A 131 26.04 36.76 7.53
C LYS A 131 25.34 35.66 8.31
N LYS A 132 24.02 35.74 8.48
CA LYS A 132 23.24 34.73 9.22
C LYS A 132 23.18 33.40 8.52
N TYR A 133 23.06 33.41 7.20
CA TYR A 133 22.87 32.17 6.41
C TYR A 133 24.13 31.72 5.67
N GLY A 134 25.21 32.56 5.67
CA GLY A 134 26.47 32.26 5.00
C GLY A 134 26.36 32.18 3.47
N ARG A 135 25.43 32.95 2.89
CA ARG A 135 25.10 32.91 1.46
C ARG A 135 24.99 34.34 0.93
N ASP A 136 25.30 34.52 -0.35
CA ASP A 136 25.06 35.73 -1.10
C ASP A 136 23.57 35.92 -1.46
N GLU A 137 23.23 37.01 -2.13
CA GLU A 137 21.86 37.33 -2.53
C GLU A 137 21.20 36.20 -3.33
N ALA A 138 21.88 35.59 -4.29
CA ALA A 138 21.38 34.50 -5.11
C ALA A 138 21.12 33.26 -4.26
N GLY A 139 22.07 32.90 -3.39
CA GLY A 139 21.91 31.77 -2.46
C GLY A 139 20.82 32.00 -1.41
N LEU A 140 20.55 33.27 -1.01
CA LEU A 140 19.42 33.60 -0.14
C LEU A 140 18.07 33.43 -0.87
N ALA A 141 17.96 33.79 -2.15
CA ALA A 141 16.79 33.61 -2.96
C ALA A 141 16.49 32.12 -3.16
N GLU A 142 17.49 31.30 -3.49
CA GLU A 142 17.36 29.84 -3.59
C GLU A 142 16.92 29.19 -2.26
N LEU A 143 17.50 29.67 -1.14
CA LEU A 143 17.12 29.18 0.18
C LEU A 143 15.65 29.48 0.50
N LEU A 144 15.19 30.68 0.13
CA LEU A 144 13.79 31.08 0.31
C LEU A 144 12.84 30.17 -0.48
N GLU A 145 13.14 29.95 -1.77
CA GLU A 145 12.33 29.09 -2.64
C GLU A 145 12.31 27.63 -2.14
N SER A 146 13.47 27.12 -1.72
CA SER A 146 13.57 25.78 -1.14
C SER A 146 12.77 25.66 0.16
N ALA A 147 12.81 26.69 1.02
CA ALA A 147 12.04 26.71 2.27
C ALA A 147 10.52 26.78 2.01
N GLN A 148 10.09 27.54 1.02
CA GLN A 148 8.69 27.64 0.62
C GLN A 148 8.18 26.28 0.08
N ARG A 149 8.93 25.66 -0.83
CA ARG A 149 8.60 24.31 -1.33
C ARG A 149 8.52 23.29 -0.20
N GLY A 150 9.48 23.29 0.72
CA GLY A 150 9.45 22.38 1.87
C GLY A 150 8.24 22.61 2.79
N LEU A 151 7.75 23.85 2.92
CA LEU A 151 6.55 24.16 3.70
C LEU A 151 5.28 23.62 3.01
N GLU A 152 5.15 23.81 1.71
CA GLU A 152 4.05 23.30 0.91
C GLU A 152 4.00 21.77 0.93
N GLU A 153 5.16 21.10 0.84
CA GLU A 153 5.26 19.64 0.98
C GLU A 153 4.82 19.16 2.37
N LEU A 154 5.18 19.87 3.44
CA LEU A 154 4.76 19.53 4.80
C LEU A 154 3.25 19.69 4.99
N ASP A 155 2.67 20.77 4.50
CA ASP A 155 1.24 21.03 4.61
C ASP A 155 0.42 20.01 3.79
N SER A 156 0.84 19.72 2.55
CA SER A 156 0.22 18.69 1.72
C SER A 156 0.35 17.29 2.32
N SER A 157 1.49 16.99 2.97
CA SER A 157 1.74 15.74 3.67
C SER A 157 0.84 15.58 4.90
N ALA A 158 0.60 16.64 5.67
CA ALA A 158 -0.29 16.61 6.83
C ALA A 158 -1.75 16.35 6.43
N GLU A 159 -2.23 17.02 5.38
CA GLU A 159 -3.57 16.79 4.83
C GLU A 159 -3.72 15.36 4.28
N ARG A 160 -2.72 14.89 3.54
CA ARG A 160 -2.70 13.53 2.99
C ARG A 160 -2.72 12.48 4.09
N ARG A 161 -1.97 12.70 5.17
CA ARG A 161 -1.97 11.82 6.34
C ARG A 161 -3.35 11.77 7.01
N ALA A 162 -3.99 12.91 7.23
CA ALA A 162 -5.33 12.96 7.81
C ALA A 162 -6.37 12.21 6.94
N GLN A 163 -6.29 12.36 5.61
CA GLN A 163 -7.15 11.63 4.67
C GLN A 163 -6.92 10.12 4.76
N LEU A 164 -5.65 9.67 4.77
CA LEU A 164 -5.31 8.25 4.87
C LEU A 164 -5.72 7.64 6.21
N GLU A 165 -5.58 8.36 7.32
CA GLU A 165 -6.04 7.92 8.64
C GLU A 165 -7.57 7.76 8.68
N ALA A 166 -8.30 8.69 8.09
CA ALA A 166 -9.76 8.60 7.98
C ALA A 166 -10.20 7.43 7.08
N GLU A 167 -9.53 7.22 5.95
CA GLU A 167 -9.80 6.09 5.05
C GLU A 167 -9.46 4.75 5.73
N LEU A 168 -8.33 4.67 6.41
CA LEU A 168 -7.93 3.49 7.19
C LEU A 168 -8.96 3.14 8.25
N ALA A 169 -9.46 4.13 9.01
CA ALA A 169 -10.50 3.92 10.02
C ALA A 169 -11.80 3.40 9.41
N LYS A 170 -12.20 3.95 8.25
CA LYS A 170 -13.38 3.49 7.51
C LYS A 170 -13.21 2.04 7.02
N ARG A 171 -12.06 1.71 6.43
CA ARG A 171 -11.77 0.36 5.92
C ARG A 171 -11.67 -0.66 7.06
N LYS A 172 -11.00 -0.32 8.17
CA LYS A 172 -10.96 -1.16 9.38
C LYS A 172 -12.36 -1.48 9.90
N LYS A 173 -13.24 -0.49 9.99
CA LYS A 173 -14.63 -0.70 10.44
C LYS A 173 -15.40 -1.63 9.50
N ALA A 174 -15.25 -1.46 8.18
CA ALA A 174 -15.89 -2.32 7.20
C ALA A 174 -15.40 -3.77 7.30
N ALA A 175 -14.08 -3.98 7.36
CA ALA A 175 -13.47 -5.29 7.52
C ALA A 175 -13.90 -5.99 8.82
N TYR A 176 -13.92 -5.25 9.93
CA TYR A 176 -14.42 -5.78 11.22
C TYR A 176 -15.88 -6.24 11.15
N ASN A 177 -16.76 -5.46 10.50
CA ASN A 177 -18.16 -5.84 10.32
C ASN A 177 -18.31 -7.12 9.49
N SER A 178 -17.56 -7.25 8.40
CA SER A 178 -17.54 -8.46 7.58
C SER A 178 -17.01 -9.67 8.34
N ALA A 179 -15.93 -9.50 9.11
CA ALA A 179 -15.39 -10.55 9.97
C ALA A 179 -16.39 -11.00 11.04
N LYS A 180 -17.14 -10.05 11.62
CA LYS A 180 -18.19 -10.35 12.61
C LYS A 180 -19.36 -11.15 12.00
N GLU A 181 -19.80 -10.79 10.80
CA GLU A 181 -20.84 -11.57 10.10
C GLU A 181 -20.33 -12.97 9.74
N LEU A 182 -19.08 -13.11 9.29
CA LEU A 182 -18.45 -14.40 9.04
C LEU A 182 -18.40 -15.25 10.31
N SER A 183 -18.06 -14.67 11.46
CA SER A 183 -18.05 -15.35 12.76
C SER A 183 -19.42 -15.91 13.13
N LYS A 184 -20.49 -15.15 12.91
CA LYS A 184 -21.86 -15.64 13.14
C LYS A 184 -22.20 -16.82 12.24
N LEU A 185 -21.88 -16.73 10.95
CA LEU A 185 -22.11 -17.80 10.00
C LEU A 185 -21.32 -19.07 10.35
N ARG A 186 -20.06 -18.93 10.79
CA ARG A 186 -19.23 -20.04 11.26
C ARG A 186 -19.83 -20.74 12.48
N LYS A 187 -20.33 -19.97 13.46
CA LYS A 187 -21.00 -20.54 14.62
C LYS A 187 -22.24 -21.35 14.27
N ALA A 188 -23.08 -20.80 13.40
CA ALA A 188 -24.26 -21.50 12.92
C ALA A 188 -23.92 -22.78 12.12
N ALA A 189 -22.95 -22.68 11.21
CA ALA A 189 -22.47 -23.82 10.44
C ALA A 189 -21.77 -24.87 11.30
N GLY A 190 -21.04 -24.44 12.33
CA GLY A 190 -20.38 -25.32 13.30
C GLY A 190 -21.38 -26.15 14.09
N GLU A 191 -22.50 -25.57 14.49
CA GLU A 191 -23.57 -26.24 15.20
C GLU A 191 -24.32 -27.27 14.28
N GLU A 192 -24.64 -26.86 13.07
CA GLU A 192 -25.23 -27.76 12.09
C GLU A 192 -24.29 -28.94 11.78
N LEU A 193 -23.00 -28.67 11.63
CA LEU A 193 -21.99 -29.70 11.39
C LEU A 193 -21.90 -30.68 12.55
N ARG A 194 -21.91 -30.17 13.79
CA ARG A 194 -21.94 -30.99 15.01
C ARG A 194 -23.12 -31.98 15.00
N GLU A 195 -24.31 -31.45 14.80
CA GLU A 195 -25.52 -32.29 14.80
C GLU A 195 -25.47 -33.38 13.74
N ARG A 196 -25.07 -33.06 12.52
CA ARG A 196 -25.00 -34.03 11.39
C ARG A 196 -23.90 -35.06 11.62
N ILE A 197 -22.73 -34.69 12.15
CA ILE A 197 -21.64 -35.62 12.47
C ILE A 197 -22.05 -36.55 13.61
N GLU A 198 -22.60 -36.04 14.71
CA GLU A 198 -23.02 -36.88 15.85
C GLU A 198 -24.15 -37.86 15.43
N LEU A 199 -25.09 -37.44 14.59
CA LEU A 199 -26.10 -38.32 14.04
C LEU A 199 -25.48 -39.45 13.21
N GLY A 200 -24.56 -39.10 12.30
CA GLY A 200 -23.87 -40.09 11.47
C GLY A 200 -23.03 -41.08 12.29
N LEU A 201 -22.40 -40.62 13.38
CA LEU A 201 -21.63 -41.50 14.28
C LEU A 201 -22.53 -42.44 15.09
N ARG A 202 -23.70 -41.99 15.53
CA ARG A 202 -24.71 -42.88 16.18
C ARG A 202 -25.15 -43.99 15.22
N GLU A 203 -25.35 -43.68 13.93
CA GLU A 203 -25.67 -44.70 12.91
C GLU A 203 -24.55 -45.75 12.80
N LEU A 204 -23.29 -45.38 12.99
CA LEU A 204 -22.14 -46.29 13.00
C LEU A 204 -21.84 -46.95 14.35
N SER A 205 -22.82 -46.99 15.24
CA SER A 205 -22.68 -47.56 16.60
C SER A 205 -21.65 -46.90 17.48
N MET A 206 -21.48 -45.59 17.32
CA MET A 206 -20.59 -44.75 18.11
C MET A 206 -21.36 -43.64 18.85
N PRO A 207 -22.31 -43.95 19.74
CA PRO A 207 -23.20 -42.95 20.35
C PRO A 207 -22.52 -42.07 21.39
N SER A 208 -21.38 -42.51 21.91
CA SER A 208 -20.62 -41.81 22.95
C SER A 208 -19.77 -40.66 22.42
N VAL A 209 -19.45 -40.71 21.13
CA VAL A 209 -18.59 -39.71 20.50
C VAL A 209 -19.26 -38.36 20.45
N ARG A 210 -18.52 -37.33 20.82
CA ARG A 210 -18.92 -35.92 20.74
C ARG A 210 -18.03 -35.20 19.78
N PHE A 211 -18.61 -34.34 18.98
CA PHE A 211 -17.92 -33.46 18.04
C PHE A 211 -18.19 -32.01 18.40
N GLU A 212 -17.18 -31.17 18.35
CA GLU A 212 -17.28 -29.73 18.58
C GLU A 212 -16.48 -28.95 17.54
N ALA A 213 -17.12 -27.97 16.94
CA ALA A 213 -16.45 -26.96 16.15
C ALA A 213 -16.16 -25.75 17.06
N GLU A 214 -14.99 -25.75 17.69
CA GLU A 214 -14.56 -24.66 18.56
C GLU A 214 -14.19 -23.43 17.71
N ILE A 215 -14.84 -22.28 17.97
CA ILE A 215 -14.63 -21.04 17.25
C ILE A 215 -14.06 -20.02 18.22
N VAL A 216 -12.75 -19.86 18.19
CA VAL A 216 -11.97 -19.03 19.14
C VAL A 216 -11.67 -17.68 18.50
N PRO A 217 -12.05 -16.57 19.16
CA PRO A 217 -11.67 -15.25 18.66
C PRO A 217 -10.15 -15.09 18.57
N MET A 218 -9.65 -14.51 17.48
CA MET A 218 -8.23 -14.19 17.31
C MET A 218 -7.79 -13.18 18.36
N GLN A 219 -6.61 -13.40 18.94
CA GLN A 219 -5.99 -12.48 19.90
C GLN A 219 -5.06 -11.50 19.22
N GLY A 220 -4.89 -10.31 19.81
CA GLY A 220 -4.01 -9.25 19.30
C GLY A 220 -4.75 -8.21 18.48
N GLU A 221 -4.04 -7.17 18.09
CA GLU A 221 -4.57 -6.15 17.16
C GLU A 221 -4.14 -6.45 15.73
N PRO A 222 -5.07 -6.37 14.76
CA PRO A 222 -6.43 -5.82 14.82
C PRO A 222 -7.52 -6.81 15.25
N GLY A 223 -7.21 -8.03 15.69
CA GLY A 223 -8.19 -9.06 16.08
C GLY A 223 -8.89 -9.76 14.91
N PHE A 224 -8.41 -9.56 13.68
CA PHE A 224 -8.89 -10.21 12.46
C PHE A 224 -7.83 -10.12 11.35
N ASP A 225 -7.89 -11.05 10.40
CA ASP A 225 -7.05 -11.12 9.21
C ASP A 225 -7.89 -11.38 7.94
N GLU A 226 -7.25 -11.82 6.85
CA GLU A 226 -7.90 -12.16 5.59
C GLU A 226 -8.92 -13.30 5.73
N SER A 227 -8.74 -14.18 6.73
CA SER A 227 -9.63 -15.32 7.01
C SER A 227 -10.77 -14.95 7.97
N GLY A 228 -10.80 -13.78 8.56
CA GLY A 228 -11.81 -13.31 9.51
C GLY A 228 -11.26 -13.05 10.92
N MET A 229 -12.11 -13.18 11.94
CA MET A 229 -11.77 -12.89 13.34
C MET A 229 -11.70 -14.12 14.24
N ASP A 230 -11.83 -15.31 13.67
CA ASP A 230 -11.91 -16.56 14.43
C ASP A 230 -10.91 -17.59 13.91
N GLU A 231 -10.31 -18.32 14.83
CA GLU A 231 -9.65 -19.59 14.60
C GLU A 231 -10.66 -20.71 14.78
N VAL A 232 -10.80 -21.61 13.80
CA VAL A 232 -11.71 -22.75 13.86
C VAL A 232 -10.92 -24.01 14.16
N ARG A 233 -11.31 -24.74 15.19
CA ARG A 233 -10.71 -26.02 15.59
C ARG A 233 -11.79 -27.07 15.69
N PHE A 234 -11.52 -28.25 15.15
CA PHE A 234 -12.39 -29.40 15.31
C PHE A 234 -11.86 -30.26 16.45
N LEU A 235 -12.70 -30.39 17.45
CA LEU A 235 -12.43 -31.18 18.67
C LEU A 235 -13.39 -32.36 18.71
N MET A 236 -12.97 -33.44 19.34
CA MET A 236 -13.77 -34.65 19.50
C MET A 236 -13.41 -35.35 20.81
N SER A 237 -14.37 -36.05 21.40
CA SER A 237 -14.15 -37.04 22.45
C SER A 237 -14.71 -38.39 22.03
N ALA A 238 -13.96 -39.47 22.28
CA ALA A 238 -14.40 -40.84 21.95
C ALA A 238 -15.40 -41.38 23.01
N ASN A 239 -15.24 -40.98 24.29
CA ASN A 239 -16.03 -41.49 25.40
C ASN A 239 -16.85 -40.36 26.05
N ALA A 240 -17.98 -40.74 26.62
CA ALA A 240 -18.81 -39.84 27.40
C ALA A 240 -18.03 -39.34 28.64
N GLY A 241 -17.98 -38.02 28.87
CA GLY A 241 -17.31 -37.40 30.01
C GLY A 241 -15.82 -37.08 29.82
N GLU A 242 -15.22 -37.45 28.69
CA GLU A 242 -13.87 -37.01 28.31
C GLU A 242 -13.90 -35.59 27.76
N THR A 243 -12.86 -34.81 28.05
CA THR A 243 -12.69 -33.48 27.45
C THR A 243 -12.38 -33.60 25.96
N PRO A 244 -13.12 -32.91 25.09
CA PRO A 244 -12.84 -32.91 23.67
C PRO A 244 -11.39 -32.49 23.36
N GLY A 245 -10.70 -33.24 22.54
CA GLY A 245 -9.33 -32.99 22.11
C GLY A 245 -9.24 -33.00 20.58
N ARG A 246 -8.04 -32.75 20.05
CA ARG A 246 -7.81 -32.81 18.60
C ARG A 246 -8.07 -34.21 18.07
N ILE A 247 -8.77 -34.32 16.94
CA ILE A 247 -9.16 -35.60 16.31
C ILE A 247 -7.96 -36.55 16.16
N SER A 248 -6.78 -36.05 15.82
CA SER A 248 -5.55 -36.81 15.64
C SER A 248 -5.02 -37.49 16.91
N LYS A 249 -5.60 -37.23 18.08
CA LYS A 249 -5.12 -37.78 19.38
C LYS A 249 -6.10 -38.79 20.00
N ILE A 250 -7.24 -39.05 19.40
CA ILE A 250 -8.40 -39.60 20.13
C ILE A 250 -8.70 -41.04 19.78
N ALA A 251 -8.34 -41.57 18.61
CA ALA A 251 -8.96 -42.80 18.14
C ALA A 251 -7.95 -43.88 17.76
N SER A 252 -8.37 -45.14 17.89
CA SER A 252 -7.78 -46.28 17.18
C SER A 252 -7.94 -46.06 15.67
N GLY A 253 -7.12 -46.73 14.84
CA GLY A 253 -7.16 -46.60 13.39
C GLY A 253 -8.55 -46.77 12.82
N GLY A 254 -9.28 -47.84 13.22
CA GLY A 254 -10.62 -48.13 12.77
C GLY A 254 -11.69 -47.11 13.22
N GLU A 255 -11.59 -46.57 14.47
CA GLU A 255 -12.48 -45.50 14.93
C GLU A 255 -12.25 -44.21 14.14
N LEU A 256 -11.00 -43.85 13.93
CA LEU A 256 -10.65 -42.66 13.11
C LEU A 256 -11.16 -42.80 11.67
N ALA A 257 -11.03 -43.98 11.06
CA ALA A 257 -11.53 -44.23 9.70
C ALA A 257 -13.07 -44.05 9.62
N ARG A 258 -13.83 -44.52 10.61
CA ARG A 258 -15.29 -44.33 10.68
C ARG A 258 -15.68 -42.88 10.93
N ILE A 259 -14.96 -42.16 11.81
CA ILE A 259 -15.16 -40.73 11.99
C ILE A 259 -14.94 -39.98 10.70
N MET A 260 -13.83 -40.27 10.01
CA MET A 260 -13.53 -39.67 8.71
C MET A 260 -14.59 -40.02 7.63
N LEU A 261 -15.14 -41.25 7.63
CA LEU A 261 -16.24 -41.60 6.75
C LEU A 261 -17.46 -40.69 6.98
N VAL A 262 -17.86 -40.48 8.23
CA VAL A 262 -19.00 -39.63 8.56
C VAL A 262 -18.72 -38.18 8.16
N MET A 263 -17.55 -37.68 8.49
CA MET A 263 -17.15 -36.29 8.10
C MET A 263 -17.19 -36.14 6.58
N LYS A 264 -16.62 -37.08 5.85
CA LYS A 264 -16.62 -37.07 4.39
C LYS A 264 -18.02 -37.22 3.76
N ASP A 265 -18.88 -38.01 4.36
CA ASP A 265 -20.29 -38.12 3.93
C ASP A 265 -21.03 -36.78 4.13
N VAL A 266 -20.88 -36.14 5.30
CA VAL A 266 -21.51 -34.84 5.63
C VAL A 266 -21.00 -33.72 4.72
N LEU A 267 -19.72 -33.73 4.38
CA LEU A 267 -19.08 -32.70 3.55
C LEU A 267 -19.09 -33.04 2.05
N SER A 268 -19.59 -34.23 1.65
CA SER A 268 -19.45 -34.79 0.29
C SER A 268 -19.95 -33.87 -0.83
N GLU A 269 -20.96 -33.07 -0.56
CA GLU A 269 -21.53 -32.13 -1.54
C GLU A 269 -20.65 -30.91 -1.81
N ARG A 270 -19.81 -30.55 -0.86
CA ARG A 270 -18.92 -29.34 -0.93
C ARG A 270 -17.44 -29.68 -1.10
N ASP A 271 -17.09 -30.96 -0.88
CA ASP A 271 -15.73 -31.45 -1.07
C ASP A 271 -15.51 -31.79 -2.57
N GLY A 272 -14.60 -31.08 -3.21
CA GLY A 272 -14.22 -31.26 -4.62
C GLY A 272 -13.44 -32.54 -4.92
N VAL A 273 -13.16 -33.39 -3.91
CA VAL A 273 -12.42 -34.66 -4.10
C VAL A 273 -13.29 -35.71 -4.80
N PRO A 274 -12.90 -36.22 -5.99
CA PRO A 274 -13.75 -37.15 -6.75
C PRO A 274 -13.67 -38.60 -6.27
N ALA A 275 -12.57 -38.98 -5.61
CA ALA A 275 -12.34 -40.37 -5.17
C ALA A 275 -11.83 -40.41 -3.72
N MET A 276 -12.22 -41.42 -2.99
CA MET A 276 -11.83 -41.66 -1.61
C MET A 276 -11.37 -43.11 -1.43
N VAL A 277 -10.30 -43.29 -0.67
CA VAL A 277 -9.74 -44.60 -0.33
C VAL A 277 -9.88 -44.80 1.18
N PHE A 278 -10.54 -45.92 1.56
CA PHE A 278 -10.72 -46.32 2.96
C PHE A 278 -9.95 -47.63 3.20
N ASP A 279 -9.03 -47.58 4.12
CA ASP A 279 -8.30 -48.72 4.64
C ASP A 279 -8.62 -48.89 6.13
N GLU A 280 -8.64 -50.08 6.66
CA GLU A 280 -8.89 -50.42 8.06
C GLU A 280 -10.25 -49.92 8.62
N ILE A 281 -11.22 -49.55 7.76
CA ILE A 281 -12.52 -49.01 8.21
C ILE A 281 -13.36 -50.05 8.97
N ASP A 282 -13.07 -51.30 8.77
CA ASP A 282 -13.69 -52.50 9.37
C ASP A 282 -12.98 -53.00 10.64
N GLU A 283 -11.87 -52.35 11.06
CA GLU A 283 -11.20 -52.71 12.29
C GLU A 283 -12.09 -52.45 13.52
N GLY A 284 -12.21 -53.44 14.40
CA GLY A 284 -12.97 -53.33 15.64
C GLY A 284 -14.49 -53.28 15.46
N VAL A 285 -15.03 -53.61 14.25
CA VAL A 285 -16.48 -53.70 14.02
C VAL A 285 -16.88 -55.09 13.57
N SER A 286 -18.10 -55.49 13.89
CA SER A 286 -18.70 -56.77 13.48
C SER A 286 -20.22 -56.67 13.42
N GLY A 287 -20.85 -57.65 12.81
CA GLY A 287 -22.32 -57.81 12.80
C GLY A 287 -23.05 -56.55 12.29
N ILE A 288 -23.92 -56.00 13.09
CA ILE A 288 -24.77 -54.85 12.72
C ILE A 288 -23.93 -53.57 12.45
N ALA A 289 -22.88 -53.37 13.20
CA ALA A 289 -22.00 -52.19 13.00
C ALA A 289 -21.31 -52.23 11.62
N ALA A 290 -20.81 -53.41 11.21
CA ALA A 290 -20.22 -53.60 9.89
C ALA A 290 -21.25 -53.40 8.76
N GLN A 291 -22.50 -53.84 8.96
CA GLN A 291 -23.56 -53.58 8.01
C GLN A 291 -23.85 -52.08 7.85
N ARG A 292 -23.88 -51.31 8.93
CA ARG A 292 -24.07 -49.83 8.90
C ARG A 292 -22.95 -49.13 8.21
N VAL A 293 -21.69 -49.55 8.42
CA VAL A 293 -20.54 -49.03 7.68
C VAL A 293 -20.69 -49.29 6.19
N ALA A 294 -21.06 -50.52 5.81
CA ALA A 294 -21.25 -50.89 4.42
C ALA A 294 -22.35 -50.07 3.72
N GLU A 295 -23.48 -49.85 4.40
CA GLU A 295 -24.58 -49.01 3.92
C GLU A 295 -24.15 -47.56 3.73
N LYS A 296 -23.33 -47.03 4.65
CA LYS A 296 -22.80 -45.67 4.57
C LYS A 296 -21.85 -45.50 3.40
N LEU A 297 -20.94 -46.47 3.19
CA LEU A 297 -20.07 -46.52 2.02
C LEU A 297 -20.82 -46.56 0.71
N ALA A 298 -21.89 -47.42 0.63
CA ALA A 298 -22.74 -47.51 -0.54
C ALA A 298 -23.44 -46.19 -0.87
N ARG A 299 -23.96 -45.48 0.13
CA ARG A 299 -24.52 -44.12 -0.04
C ARG A 299 -23.51 -43.12 -0.55
N LEU A 300 -22.30 -43.12 0.02
CA LEU A 300 -21.21 -42.23 -0.42
C LEU A 300 -20.78 -42.55 -1.87
N ALA A 301 -20.75 -43.82 -2.23
CA ALA A 301 -20.38 -44.27 -3.57
C ALA A 301 -21.34 -43.81 -4.68
N ARG A 302 -22.55 -43.35 -4.35
CA ARG A 302 -23.48 -42.71 -5.31
C ARG A 302 -22.98 -41.34 -5.80
N LYS A 303 -22.16 -40.69 -5.00
CA LYS A 303 -21.68 -39.33 -5.25
C LYS A 303 -20.18 -39.27 -5.60
N LYS A 304 -19.41 -40.22 -5.12
CA LYS A 304 -17.95 -40.27 -5.22
C LYS A 304 -17.46 -41.65 -5.59
N GLN A 305 -16.30 -41.78 -6.21
CA GLN A 305 -15.64 -43.08 -6.32
C GLN A 305 -15.11 -43.49 -4.93
N VAL A 306 -15.52 -44.67 -4.46
CA VAL A 306 -15.08 -45.20 -3.18
C VAL A 306 -14.27 -46.47 -3.41
N ILE A 307 -13.04 -46.50 -2.94
CA ILE A 307 -12.17 -47.69 -2.91
C ILE A 307 -12.05 -48.10 -1.44
N CYS A 308 -12.39 -49.34 -1.12
CA CYS A 308 -12.32 -49.82 0.26
C CYS A 308 -11.53 -51.14 0.32
N VAL A 309 -10.58 -51.25 1.22
CA VAL A 309 -9.91 -52.50 1.57
C VAL A 309 -10.62 -53.07 2.80
N THR A 310 -11.11 -54.30 2.72
CA THR A 310 -11.91 -54.91 3.76
C THR A 310 -11.74 -56.41 3.83
N HIS A 311 -11.90 -56.97 5.01
CA HIS A 311 -11.99 -58.43 5.25
C HIS A 311 -13.40 -58.83 5.71
N LEU A 312 -14.32 -57.85 5.82
CA LEU A 312 -15.70 -58.16 6.26
C LEU A 312 -16.64 -58.41 5.09
N PRO A 313 -17.37 -59.55 5.09
CA PRO A 313 -18.30 -59.90 4.02
C PRO A 313 -19.43 -58.89 3.83
N GLN A 314 -19.87 -58.19 4.90
CA GLN A 314 -20.90 -57.16 4.84
C GLN A 314 -20.47 -55.97 3.94
N ILE A 315 -19.23 -55.55 4.06
CA ILE A 315 -18.68 -54.42 3.27
C ILE A 315 -18.41 -54.89 1.83
N ALA A 316 -17.79 -56.06 1.68
CA ALA A 316 -17.48 -56.63 0.35
C ALA A 316 -18.74 -56.89 -0.48
N ALA A 317 -19.85 -57.31 0.15
CA ALA A 317 -21.12 -57.51 -0.53
C ALA A 317 -21.71 -56.23 -1.13
N MET A 318 -21.51 -55.07 -0.49
CA MET A 318 -22.00 -53.78 -0.95
C MET A 318 -21.20 -53.15 -2.11
N ALA A 319 -20.03 -53.69 -2.44
CA ALA A 319 -19.24 -53.18 -3.56
C ALA A 319 -19.98 -53.30 -4.91
N ASP A 320 -19.78 -52.34 -5.81
CA ASP A 320 -20.22 -52.43 -7.20
C ASP A 320 -19.25 -53.31 -8.01
N THR A 321 -17.96 -53.13 -7.77
CA THR A 321 -16.91 -54.00 -8.33
C THR A 321 -16.09 -54.59 -7.18
N HIS A 322 -15.90 -55.92 -7.19
CA HIS A 322 -15.15 -56.64 -6.17
C HIS A 322 -13.87 -57.19 -6.75
N PHE A 323 -12.73 -56.85 -6.16
CA PHE A 323 -11.39 -57.36 -6.52
C PHE A 323 -10.90 -58.30 -5.42
N LEU A 324 -10.50 -59.52 -5.80
CA LEU A 324 -9.81 -60.45 -4.90
C LEU A 324 -8.29 -60.15 -4.95
N ILE A 325 -7.70 -60.02 -3.78
CA ILE A 325 -6.24 -59.84 -3.63
C ILE A 325 -5.65 -61.15 -3.07
N GLU A 326 -4.80 -61.79 -3.84
CA GLU A 326 -4.10 -63.02 -3.46
C GLU A 326 -2.60 -62.77 -3.44
N LYS A 327 -1.93 -63.30 -2.42
CA LYS A 327 -0.48 -63.31 -2.32
C LYS A 327 0.01 -64.74 -2.64
N THR A 328 0.86 -64.88 -3.67
CA THR A 328 1.44 -66.17 -4.07
C THR A 328 2.97 -66.08 -3.99
N GLU A 329 3.60 -67.10 -3.44
CA GLU A 329 5.04 -67.19 -3.41
C GLU A 329 5.55 -68.01 -4.62
N ARG A 330 6.46 -67.45 -5.38
CA ARG A 330 7.19 -68.15 -6.44
C ARG A 330 8.66 -67.75 -6.38
N ASP A 331 9.53 -68.75 -6.41
CA ASP A 331 11.01 -68.55 -6.40
C ASP A 331 11.54 -67.69 -5.25
N GLY A 332 10.92 -67.83 -4.05
CA GLY A 332 11.29 -67.10 -2.86
C GLY A 332 10.87 -65.59 -2.90
N ARG A 333 9.98 -65.23 -3.82
CA ARG A 333 9.39 -63.87 -3.90
C ARG A 333 7.89 -63.95 -3.80
N THR A 334 7.33 -62.96 -3.10
CA THR A 334 5.87 -62.79 -2.97
C THR A 334 5.34 -61.93 -4.10
N TYR A 335 4.37 -62.44 -4.80
CA TYR A 335 3.62 -61.75 -5.86
C TYR A 335 2.19 -61.51 -5.41
N THR A 336 1.70 -60.29 -5.60
CA THR A 336 0.31 -59.91 -5.35
C THR A 336 -0.46 -59.94 -6.66
N LYS A 337 -1.51 -60.74 -6.70
CA LYS A 337 -2.44 -60.81 -7.83
C LYS A 337 -3.74 -60.16 -7.45
N VAL A 338 -4.25 -59.29 -8.33
CA VAL A 338 -5.55 -58.63 -8.18
C VAL A 338 -6.48 -59.12 -9.29
N THR A 339 -7.60 -59.75 -8.92
CA THR A 339 -8.53 -60.36 -9.87
C THR A 339 -9.92 -59.79 -9.68
N PRO A 340 -10.58 -59.23 -10.71
CA PRO A 340 -11.99 -58.84 -10.61
C PRO A 340 -12.87 -60.08 -10.52
N LEU A 341 -13.88 -60.01 -9.63
CA LEU A 341 -14.79 -61.12 -9.38
C LEU A 341 -16.15 -60.88 -10.02
N GLU A 342 -16.62 -61.85 -10.81
CA GLU A 342 -17.98 -61.95 -11.26
C GLU A 342 -18.87 -62.50 -10.14
N ARG A 343 -20.23 -62.50 -10.34
CA ARG A 343 -21.19 -62.89 -9.32
C ARG A 343 -20.86 -64.18 -8.57
N GLU A 344 -20.53 -65.26 -9.30
CA GLU A 344 -20.18 -66.55 -8.68
C GLU A 344 -18.88 -66.48 -7.85
N GLY A 345 -17.84 -65.77 -8.38
CA GLY A 345 -16.59 -65.52 -7.67
C GLY A 345 -16.84 -64.73 -6.41
N ARG A 346 -17.70 -63.72 -6.47
CA ARG A 346 -18.13 -62.92 -5.30
C ARG A 346 -18.81 -63.77 -4.23
N ILE A 347 -19.74 -64.64 -4.60
CA ILE A 347 -20.40 -65.56 -3.67
C ILE A 347 -19.38 -66.47 -2.97
N ARG A 348 -18.44 -67.05 -3.72
CA ARG A 348 -17.38 -67.90 -3.15
C ARG A 348 -16.47 -67.10 -2.19
N GLU A 349 -16.06 -65.90 -2.57
CA GLU A 349 -15.21 -65.09 -1.70
C GLU A 349 -15.95 -64.62 -0.44
N LEU A 350 -17.22 -64.21 -0.54
CA LEU A 350 -18.03 -63.89 0.62
C LEU A 350 -18.21 -65.09 1.55
N ALA A 351 -18.42 -66.27 0.99
CA ALA A 351 -18.50 -67.53 1.76
C ALA A 351 -17.17 -67.83 2.46
N ARG A 352 -16.04 -67.60 1.79
CA ARG A 352 -14.69 -67.73 2.40
C ARG A 352 -14.47 -66.72 3.53
N LEU A 353 -14.90 -65.48 3.38
CA LEU A 353 -14.82 -64.45 4.41
C LEU A 353 -15.73 -64.77 5.62
N HIS A 354 -16.83 -65.53 5.44
CA HIS A 354 -17.70 -65.98 6.54
C HIS A 354 -17.14 -67.17 7.29
N GLY A 355 -16.66 -68.17 6.56
CA GLY A 355 -16.36 -69.51 7.11
C GLY A 355 -14.89 -69.90 7.07
N GLY A 356 -13.99 -69.00 6.60
CA GLY A 356 -12.60 -69.38 6.35
C GLY A 356 -12.49 -70.31 5.14
N ASP A 357 -11.46 -71.15 5.13
CA ASP A 357 -11.17 -72.06 3.99
C ASP A 357 -12.20 -73.18 3.81
N ASN A 358 -13.10 -73.45 4.79
CA ASN A 358 -14.14 -74.45 4.72
C ASN A 358 -15.44 -73.86 4.13
N VAL A 359 -15.48 -73.76 2.80
CA VAL A 359 -16.67 -73.32 2.08
C VAL A 359 -17.66 -74.44 1.96
N THR A 360 -18.81 -74.37 2.63
CA THR A 360 -19.93 -75.33 2.59
C THR A 360 -21.08 -74.81 1.74
N GLU A 361 -22.04 -75.74 1.36
CA GLU A 361 -23.27 -75.34 0.62
C GLU A 361 -24.05 -74.27 1.43
N THR A 362 -24.08 -74.40 2.76
CA THR A 362 -24.80 -73.49 3.65
C THR A 362 -24.12 -72.06 3.63
N THR A 363 -22.81 -72.03 3.66
CA THR A 363 -22.08 -70.71 3.60
C THR A 363 -22.23 -70.09 2.23
N LEU A 364 -22.28 -70.87 1.15
CA LEU A 364 -22.56 -70.38 -0.21
C LEU A 364 -23.95 -69.76 -0.32
N ALA A 365 -24.95 -70.44 0.21
CA ALA A 365 -26.35 -69.99 0.21
C ALA A 365 -26.47 -68.66 1.01
N SER A 366 -25.90 -68.61 2.20
CA SER A 366 -25.90 -67.38 3.01
C SER A 366 -25.14 -66.18 2.30
N ALA A 367 -24.04 -66.47 1.66
CA ALA A 367 -23.28 -65.47 0.88
C ALA A 367 -24.10 -64.94 -0.31
N ALA A 368 -24.85 -65.81 -0.98
CA ALA A 368 -25.74 -65.45 -2.08
C ALA A 368 -26.91 -64.56 -1.60
N GLU A 369 -27.57 -64.93 -0.49
CA GLU A 369 -28.60 -64.11 0.12
C GLU A 369 -28.08 -62.73 0.55
N GLN A 370 -26.89 -62.68 1.14
CA GLN A 370 -26.24 -61.41 1.52
C GLN A 370 -25.96 -60.52 0.31
N LEU A 371 -25.43 -61.09 -0.77
CA LEU A 371 -25.16 -60.36 -2.00
C LEU A 371 -26.44 -59.82 -2.63
N ASP A 372 -27.51 -60.61 -2.66
CA ASP A 372 -28.81 -60.20 -3.19
C ASP A 372 -29.48 -59.12 -2.33
N ALA A 373 -29.38 -59.24 -1.00
CA ALA A 373 -29.82 -58.19 -0.09
C ALA A 373 -29.08 -56.86 -0.32
N ALA A 374 -27.76 -56.93 -0.57
CA ALA A 374 -26.93 -55.74 -0.90
C ALA A 374 -27.36 -55.10 -2.23
N TYR A 375 -27.65 -55.90 -3.26
CA TYR A 375 -28.16 -55.38 -4.53
C TYR A 375 -29.53 -54.70 -4.35
N LYS A 376 -30.42 -55.34 -3.58
CA LYS A 376 -31.74 -54.77 -3.29
C LYS A 376 -31.64 -53.45 -2.54
N TYR A 377 -30.77 -53.34 -1.52
CA TYR A 377 -30.52 -52.10 -0.78
C TYR A 377 -30.03 -51.01 -1.70
N LYS A 378 -29.02 -51.30 -2.55
CA LYS A 378 -28.47 -50.33 -3.51
C LYS A 378 -29.45 -49.90 -4.58
N GLY A 379 -30.36 -50.77 -5.00
CA GLY A 379 -31.43 -50.46 -5.96
C GLY A 379 -32.50 -49.51 -5.39
N GLY A 380 -32.56 -49.36 -4.07
CA GLY A 380 -33.46 -48.42 -3.37
C GLY A 380 -32.79 -47.08 -2.97
N LEU A 381 -31.50 -46.91 -3.23
CA LEU A 381 -30.77 -45.67 -3.02
C LEU A 381 -30.87 -44.74 -4.24
#